data_b3ba9ca31ff22968a3fc83319c3aae6e
#
_entry.id   b3ba9ca31ff22968a3fc83319c3aae6e
#
_cell.length_a   1.000
_cell.length_b   1.000
_cell.length_c   1.000
_cell.angle_alpha   90.00
_cell.angle_beta   90.00
_cell.angle_gamma   90.00
#
_symmetry.space_group_name_H-M   'P 1'
#
loop_
_entity.id
_entity.type
_entity.pdbx_description
1 polymer ?
#
loop_
_entity_poly.entity_id
_entity_poly.type
_entity_poly.pdbx_seq_one_letter_code
_entity_poly.pdbx_strand_id
1 'polypeptide(L)'
;MFFKKQKKTNMELEINEQAKIIPYILMKYIDSQTGEIKLNLPQNIRKIVIVASGSSYHCARFAVDLVEKISKIETRAIYSSEFLLKNIIPQDENTLYIFITQSGETSDTLKSLERVKKETNLPTLCITNREDSTIWDVSDYQVACYAGVENGIAATKSFTSQMLCLILISLKLVENIEEKNITKSYKDSLFQLPAAIEKALEKRKEIKKLAKKLAKENVIVLTADGISYSLAKEGALKIKETSYKNISAAILGEFMHGHVAVLNNKATLFFISVDKISERSINNLNKIKSDYNPTLVIIGNGSEKIIPDFHIDVECENEIQQLFANVVILQQIALETALKLKRNVDNPKGLHKVVIDKSI
;
A
#
# COMPACT_ATOMS: atom_id res chain seq x y z
N MET A 1 -6.77 18.51 -38.59
CA MET A 1 -7.11 17.26 -37.89
C MET A 1 -7.09 17.54 -36.38
N PHE A 2 -8.25 17.82 -35.78
CA PHE A 2 -8.34 18.09 -34.34
C PHE A 2 -8.11 16.76 -33.59
N PHE A 3 -6.96 16.62 -32.94
CA PHE A 3 -6.76 15.52 -31.98
C PHE A 3 -7.77 15.72 -30.84
N LYS A 4 -8.83 14.93 -30.79
CA LYS A 4 -9.70 14.85 -29.61
C LYS A 4 -8.80 14.48 -28.44
N LYS A 5 -8.60 15.40 -27.51
CA LYS A 5 -7.93 15.14 -26.23
C LYS A 5 -8.64 13.95 -25.58
N GLN A 6 -7.98 12.81 -25.51
CA GLN A 6 -8.57 11.61 -24.91
C GLN A 6 -8.94 11.94 -23.46
N LYS A 7 -10.20 11.72 -23.08
CA LYS A 7 -10.68 11.98 -21.71
C LYS A 7 -9.87 11.13 -20.75
N LYS A 8 -9.34 11.72 -19.68
CA LYS A 8 -8.65 11.00 -18.63
C LYS A 8 -9.60 10.02 -17.95
N THR A 9 -9.10 8.85 -17.56
CA THR A 9 -9.83 7.86 -16.78
C THR A 9 -9.94 8.33 -15.33
N ASN A 10 -10.90 7.79 -14.56
CA ASN A 10 -11.00 8.08 -13.12
C ASN A 10 -9.72 7.68 -12.39
N MET A 11 -9.21 6.47 -12.65
CA MET A 11 -7.96 6.00 -12.07
C MET A 11 -6.79 6.98 -12.35
N GLU A 12 -6.69 7.54 -13.58
CA GLU A 12 -5.67 8.53 -13.91
C GLU A 12 -5.85 9.83 -13.11
N LEU A 13 -7.09 10.29 -12.95
CA LEU A 13 -7.39 11.49 -12.16
C LEU A 13 -7.04 11.27 -10.69
N GLU A 14 -7.46 10.15 -10.13
CA GLU A 14 -7.26 9.78 -8.73
C GLU A 14 -5.78 9.56 -8.37
N ILE A 15 -4.98 8.99 -9.28
CA ILE A 15 -3.52 8.93 -9.10
C ILE A 15 -2.91 10.34 -9.03
N ASN A 16 -3.36 11.27 -9.89
CA ASN A 16 -2.83 12.64 -9.92
C ASN A 16 -3.33 13.52 -8.74
N GLU A 17 -4.42 13.15 -8.08
CA GLU A 17 -4.94 13.89 -6.93
C GLU A 17 -4.12 13.68 -5.65
N GLN A 18 -3.33 12.62 -5.56
CA GLN A 18 -2.67 12.21 -4.33
C GLN A 18 -1.77 13.29 -3.71
N ALA A 19 -1.00 14.01 -4.54
CA ALA A 19 -0.15 15.11 -4.06
C ALA A 19 -0.95 16.23 -3.38
N LYS A 20 -2.22 16.43 -3.76
CA LYS A 20 -3.11 17.45 -3.18
C LYS A 20 -3.86 16.96 -1.95
N ILE A 21 -4.15 15.66 -1.89
CA ILE A 21 -4.89 15.05 -0.78
C ILE A 21 -4.03 14.94 0.47
N ILE A 22 -2.73 14.62 0.35
CA ILE A 22 -1.82 14.47 1.49
C ILE A 22 -1.80 15.71 2.39
N PRO A 23 -1.58 16.94 1.90
CA PRO A 23 -1.61 18.14 2.74
C PRO A 23 -2.96 18.34 3.45
N TYR A 24 -4.06 18.02 2.78
CA TYR A 24 -5.38 18.12 3.37
C TYR A 24 -5.54 17.17 4.57
N ILE A 25 -5.10 15.91 4.44
CA ILE A 25 -5.12 14.93 5.54
C ILE A 25 -4.23 15.41 6.70
N LEU A 26 -3.02 15.87 6.41
CA LEU A 26 -2.10 16.38 7.43
C LEU A 26 -2.69 17.57 8.18
N MET A 27 -3.36 18.50 7.50
CA MET A 27 -4.05 19.64 8.12
C MET A 27 -5.21 19.20 9.03
N LYS A 28 -5.88 18.08 8.71
CA LYS A 28 -6.94 17.52 9.58
C LYS A 28 -6.38 16.92 10.87
N TYR A 29 -5.21 16.28 10.79
CA TYR A 29 -4.67 15.47 11.89
C TYR A 29 -3.48 16.07 12.62
N ILE A 30 -2.82 17.09 12.10
CA ILE A 30 -1.69 17.75 12.77
C ILE A 30 -2.09 19.17 13.14
N ASP A 31 -1.97 19.51 14.42
CA ASP A 31 -2.19 20.88 14.88
C ASP A 31 -1.08 21.80 14.33
N SER A 32 -1.48 22.89 13.67
CA SER A 32 -0.54 23.80 13.02
C SER A 32 0.31 24.64 13.99
N GLN A 33 -0.13 24.80 15.24
CA GLN A 33 0.55 25.60 16.27
C GLN A 33 1.45 24.72 17.15
N THR A 34 0.92 23.59 17.62
CA THR A 34 1.63 22.70 18.57
C THR A 34 2.38 21.57 17.86
N GLY A 35 1.99 21.21 16.62
CA GLY A 35 2.48 20.05 15.91
C GLY A 35 1.95 18.71 16.46
N GLU A 36 1.02 18.74 17.42
CA GLU A 36 0.42 17.54 18.00
C GLU A 36 -0.49 16.80 17.02
N ILE A 37 -0.53 15.48 17.12
CA ILE A 37 -1.42 14.65 16.31
C ILE A 37 -2.79 14.56 16.98
N LYS A 38 -3.82 15.07 16.30
CA LYS A 38 -5.22 15.11 16.76
C LYS A 38 -5.93 13.77 16.48
N LEU A 39 -5.44 12.70 17.08
CA LEU A 39 -6.08 11.40 17.03
C LEU A 39 -6.48 10.98 18.45
N ASN A 40 -7.72 10.52 18.59
CA ASN A 40 -8.18 9.87 19.80
C ASN A 40 -7.86 8.37 19.68
N LEU A 41 -6.98 7.86 20.53
CA LEU A 41 -6.57 6.46 20.58
C LEU A 41 -6.67 5.93 22.01
N PRO A 42 -6.94 4.63 22.19
CA PRO A 42 -6.89 4.02 23.52
C PRO A 42 -5.48 4.08 24.10
N GLN A 43 -5.39 4.16 25.42
CA GLN A 43 -4.10 4.21 26.12
C GLN A 43 -3.56 2.80 26.44
N ASN A 44 -2.27 2.73 26.78
CA ASN A 44 -1.59 1.50 27.25
C ASN A 44 -1.61 0.35 26.25
N ILE A 45 -1.63 0.64 24.94
CA ILE A 45 -1.60 -0.38 23.89
C ILE A 45 -0.20 -1.01 23.81
N ARG A 46 -0.14 -2.35 23.85
CA ARG A 46 1.08 -3.16 23.72
C ARG A 46 1.05 -4.10 22.54
N LYS A 47 -0.12 -4.28 21.92
CA LYS A 47 -0.33 -5.15 20.79
C LYS A 47 -1.36 -4.58 19.84
N ILE A 48 -1.13 -4.71 18.55
CA ILE A 48 -2.06 -4.28 17.52
C ILE A 48 -2.37 -5.46 16.59
N VAL A 49 -3.66 -5.67 16.34
CA VAL A 49 -4.14 -6.62 15.34
C VAL A 49 -4.92 -5.86 14.28
N ILE A 50 -4.42 -5.87 13.04
CA ILE A 50 -5.05 -5.16 11.94
C ILE A 50 -5.77 -6.17 11.05
N VAL A 51 -7.06 -5.98 10.84
CA VAL A 51 -7.92 -6.87 10.04
C VAL A 51 -8.43 -6.11 8.82
N ALA A 52 -8.21 -6.64 7.63
CA ALA A 52 -8.57 -5.97 6.40
C ALA A 52 -8.65 -6.94 5.21
N SER A 53 -9.17 -6.48 4.06
CA SER A 53 -9.27 -7.22 2.82
C SER A 53 -8.61 -6.46 1.66
N GLY A 54 -8.14 -7.18 0.62
CA GLY A 54 -7.64 -6.59 -0.62
C GLY A 54 -6.49 -5.59 -0.41
N SER A 55 -6.58 -4.42 -1.05
CA SER A 55 -5.59 -3.34 -0.91
C SER A 55 -5.46 -2.85 0.53
N SER A 56 -6.55 -2.78 1.28
CA SER A 56 -6.53 -2.41 2.70
C SER A 56 -5.72 -3.41 3.54
N TYR A 57 -5.71 -4.70 3.18
CA TYR A 57 -4.83 -5.68 3.82
C TYR A 57 -3.35 -5.45 3.47
N HIS A 58 -3.03 -5.06 2.22
CA HIS A 58 -1.65 -4.72 1.88
C HIS A 58 -1.19 -3.49 2.66
N CYS A 59 -2.09 -2.55 2.91
CA CYS A 59 -1.85 -1.41 3.79
C CYS A 59 -1.65 -1.85 5.26
N ALA A 60 -2.46 -2.79 5.75
CA ALA A 60 -2.28 -3.40 7.07
C ALA A 60 -0.91 -4.09 7.20
N ARG A 61 -0.48 -4.82 6.17
CA ARG A 61 0.84 -5.48 6.15
C ARG A 61 2.00 -4.48 6.13
N PHE A 62 1.84 -3.38 5.40
CA PHE A 62 2.77 -2.24 5.47
C PHE A 62 2.90 -1.71 6.89
N ALA A 63 1.77 -1.56 7.58
CA ALA A 63 1.75 -1.03 8.94
C ALA A 63 2.48 -1.92 9.95
N VAL A 64 2.51 -3.24 9.78
CA VAL A 64 3.24 -4.15 10.68
C VAL A 64 4.69 -3.70 10.83
N ASP A 65 5.43 -3.63 9.73
CA ASP A 65 6.84 -3.28 9.75
C ASP A 65 7.06 -1.83 10.25
N LEU A 66 6.15 -0.91 9.90
CA LEU A 66 6.24 0.49 10.28
C LEU A 66 5.95 0.73 11.76
N VAL A 67 4.84 0.19 12.28
CA VAL A 67 4.42 0.35 13.69
C VAL A 67 5.48 -0.24 14.61
N GLU A 68 5.97 -1.45 14.31
CA GLU A 68 7.03 -2.09 15.08
C GLU A 68 8.34 -1.28 15.04
N LYS A 69 8.67 -0.69 13.88
CA LYS A 69 9.86 0.17 13.73
C LYS A 69 9.75 1.45 14.58
N ILE A 70 8.59 2.10 14.55
CA ILE A 70 8.37 3.40 15.21
C ILE A 70 8.04 3.24 16.70
N SER A 71 7.06 2.41 17.03
CA SER A 71 6.48 2.34 18.40
C SER A 71 6.94 1.14 19.22
N LYS A 72 7.65 0.18 18.63
CA LYS A 72 8.03 -1.10 19.25
C LYS A 72 6.85 -1.93 19.74
N ILE A 73 5.64 -1.66 19.24
CA ILE A 73 4.42 -2.39 19.57
C ILE A 73 4.28 -3.59 18.65
N GLU A 74 4.16 -4.81 19.20
CA GLU A 74 3.88 -6.02 18.43
C GLU A 74 2.65 -5.82 17.56
N THR A 75 2.79 -6.00 16.25
CA THR A 75 1.72 -5.73 15.29
C THR A 75 1.52 -6.92 14.35
N ARG A 76 0.27 -7.29 14.11
CA ARG A 76 -0.09 -8.37 13.17
C ARG A 76 -1.15 -7.90 12.19
N ALA A 77 -1.02 -8.31 10.93
CA ALA A 77 -2.05 -8.12 9.91
C ALA A 77 -2.68 -9.46 9.54
N ILE A 78 -4.01 -9.50 9.47
CA ILE A 78 -4.78 -10.71 9.17
C ILE A 78 -5.82 -10.37 8.09
N TYR A 79 -5.99 -11.23 7.09
CA TYR A 79 -7.10 -11.10 6.14
C TYR A 79 -8.44 -11.25 6.88
N SER A 80 -9.43 -10.42 6.54
CA SER A 80 -10.75 -10.49 7.18
C SER A 80 -11.38 -11.88 7.05
N SER A 81 -11.29 -12.51 5.88
CA SER A 81 -11.78 -13.87 5.65
C SER A 81 -11.07 -14.91 6.54
N GLU A 82 -9.75 -14.82 6.70
CA GLU A 82 -8.97 -15.70 7.57
C GLU A 82 -9.27 -15.44 9.05
N PHE A 83 -9.53 -14.19 9.42
CA PHE A 83 -9.89 -13.82 10.79
C PHE A 83 -11.21 -14.48 11.21
N LEU A 84 -12.19 -14.52 10.32
CA LEU A 84 -13.48 -15.19 10.56
C LEU A 84 -13.36 -16.70 10.77
N LEU A 85 -12.34 -17.33 10.20
CA LEU A 85 -12.09 -18.77 10.33
C LEU A 85 -11.28 -19.16 11.59
N LYS A 86 -10.77 -18.18 12.34
CA LYS A 86 -10.02 -18.47 13.57
C LYS A 86 -10.92 -19.06 14.65
N ASN A 87 -10.43 -20.11 15.31
CA ASN A 87 -11.15 -20.74 16.43
C ASN A 87 -11.18 -19.84 17.67
N ILE A 88 -10.14 -19.07 17.90
CA ILE A 88 -9.96 -18.22 19.07
C ILE A 88 -9.51 -16.83 18.65
N ILE A 89 -10.11 -15.80 19.26
CA ILE A 89 -9.62 -14.43 19.20
C ILE A 89 -8.73 -14.20 20.42
N PRO A 90 -7.45 -13.77 20.23
CA PRO A 90 -6.59 -13.38 21.35
C PRO A 90 -7.25 -12.26 22.20
N GLN A 91 -7.21 -12.44 23.52
CA GLN A 91 -7.85 -11.52 24.48
C GLN A 91 -6.84 -10.86 25.42
N ASP A 92 -5.63 -10.55 24.92
CA ASP A 92 -4.64 -9.83 25.71
C ASP A 92 -5.14 -8.42 26.00
N GLU A 93 -5.22 -8.01 27.26
CA GLU A 93 -5.91 -6.79 27.75
C GLU A 93 -5.46 -5.48 27.09
N ASN A 94 -4.21 -5.41 26.59
CA ASN A 94 -3.64 -4.22 25.95
C ASN A 94 -3.59 -4.33 24.43
N THR A 95 -4.52 -5.09 23.84
CA THR A 95 -4.61 -5.26 22.36
C THR A 95 -5.60 -4.27 21.78
N LEU A 96 -5.17 -3.54 20.74
CA LEU A 96 -6.04 -2.74 19.87
C LEU A 96 -6.34 -3.51 18.59
N TYR A 97 -7.61 -3.69 18.25
CA TYR A 97 -8.04 -4.21 16.96
C TYR A 97 -8.33 -3.06 16.00
N ILE A 98 -7.61 -3.01 14.86
CA ILE A 98 -7.80 -2.01 13.80
C ILE A 98 -8.44 -2.67 12.58
N PHE A 99 -9.55 -2.12 12.10
CA PHE A 99 -10.26 -2.59 10.92
C PHE A 99 -10.14 -1.56 9.79
N ILE A 100 -9.64 -1.98 8.62
CA ILE A 100 -9.42 -1.06 7.50
C ILE A 100 -10.31 -1.42 6.33
N THR A 101 -11.12 -0.47 5.88
CA THR A 101 -11.96 -0.60 4.68
C THR A 101 -12.21 0.77 4.06
N GLN A 102 -12.04 0.88 2.74
CA GLN A 102 -12.30 2.15 2.04
C GLN A 102 -13.76 2.57 2.12
N SER A 103 -14.68 1.63 1.92
CA SER A 103 -16.13 1.88 1.87
C SER A 103 -16.80 1.92 3.23
N GLY A 104 -16.20 1.27 4.22
CA GLY A 104 -16.85 1.03 5.50
C GLY A 104 -17.91 -0.08 5.49
N GLU A 105 -18.14 -0.74 4.34
CA GLU A 105 -19.21 -1.70 4.11
C GLU A 105 -18.72 -3.08 3.64
N THR A 106 -17.43 -3.38 3.74
CA THR A 106 -16.87 -4.68 3.34
C THR A 106 -17.35 -5.76 4.31
N SER A 107 -18.14 -6.70 3.82
CA SER A 107 -18.84 -7.70 4.65
C SER A 107 -17.94 -8.46 5.61
N ASP A 108 -16.81 -9.04 5.12
CA ASP A 108 -15.92 -9.81 5.99
C ASP A 108 -15.25 -8.94 7.05
N THR A 109 -14.96 -7.67 6.74
CA THR A 109 -14.34 -6.74 7.69
C THR A 109 -15.33 -6.33 8.78
N LEU A 110 -16.59 -6.06 8.42
CA LEU A 110 -17.67 -5.79 9.36
C LEU A 110 -17.93 -6.97 10.29
N LYS A 111 -18.15 -8.16 9.72
CA LYS A 111 -18.35 -9.40 10.51
C LYS A 111 -17.17 -9.66 11.46
N SER A 112 -15.95 -9.35 11.04
CA SER A 112 -14.76 -9.50 11.89
C SER A 112 -14.78 -8.52 13.07
N LEU A 113 -15.18 -7.27 12.84
CA LEU A 113 -15.32 -6.26 13.90
C LEU A 113 -16.45 -6.67 14.89
N GLU A 114 -17.63 -7.03 14.37
CA GLU A 114 -18.76 -7.51 15.19
C GLU A 114 -18.37 -8.70 16.06
N ARG A 115 -17.59 -9.62 15.49
CA ARG A 115 -17.07 -10.78 16.20
C ARG A 115 -16.15 -10.36 17.35
N VAL A 116 -15.21 -9.42 17.17
CA VAL A 116 -14.34 -8.90 18.24
C VAL A 116 -15.19 -8.28 19.34
N LYS A 117 -16.17 -7.44 19.00
CA LYS A 117 -17.05 -6.79 19.97
C LYS A 117 -17.93 -7.77 20.74
N LYS A 118 -18.34 -8.86 20.11
CA LYS A 118 -19.16 -9.91 20.76
C LYS A 118 -18.35 -10.80 21.68
N GLU A 119 -17.13 -11.15 21.29
CA GLU A 119 -16.31 -12.16 21.98
C GLU A 119 -15.30 -11.55 22.95
N THR A 120 -15.06 -10.22 22.88
CA THR A 120 -14.07 -9.52 23.72
C THR A 120 -14.58 -8.18 24.22
N ASN A 121 -13.88 -7.60 25.20
CA ASN A 121 -14.05 -6.19 25.61
C ASN A 121 -12.90 -5.30 25.14
N LEU A 122 -12.18 -5.73 24.10
CA LEU A 122 -11.00 -5.03 23.60
C LEU A 122 -11.39 -3.85 22.71
N PRO A 123 -10.61 -2.75 22.75
CA PRO A 123 -10.88 -1.57 21.94
C PRO A 123 -10.76 -1.87 20.43
N THR A 124 -11.70 -1.31 19.69
CA THR A 124 -11.76 -1.40 18.22
C THR A 124 -11.60 -0.03 17.59
N LEU A 125 -10.81 0.05 16.51
CA LEU A 125 -10.62 1.26 15.73
C LEU A 125 -10.89 0.96 14.26
N CYS A 126 -11.64 1.82 13.58
CA CYS A 126 -11.77 1.73 12.12
C CYS A 126 -10.95 2.80 11.41
N ILE A 127 -10.41 2.42 10.24
CA ILE A 127 -9.85 3.35 9.25
C ILE A 127 -10.70 3.23 7.99
N THR A 128 -11.47 4.29 7.67
CA THR A 128 -12.38 4.28 6.52
C THR A 128 -12.37 5.63 5.79
N ASN A 129 -12.81 5.64 4.53
CA ASN A 129 -13.00 6.88 3.77
C ASN A 129 -14.45 7.41 3.86
N ARG A 130 -15.30 6.73 4.61
CA ARG A 130 -16.73 7.03 4.75
C ARG A 130 -17.13 7.16 6.22
N GLU A 131 -17.32 8.40 6.67
CA GLU A 131 -17.78 8.72 8.03
C GLU A 131 -19.27 8.39 8.24
N ASP A 132 -20.01 8.13 7.17
CA ASP A 132 -21.42 7.72 7.13
C ASP A 132 -21.60 6.21 6.89
N SER A 133 -20.66 5.40 7.34
CA SER A 133 -20.64 3.95 7.08
C SER A 133 -20.87 3.12 8.33
N THR A 134 -21.31 1.87 8.14
CA THR A 134 -21.63 0.94 9.24
C THR A 134 -20.40 0.72 10.14
N ILE A 135 -19.19 0.58 9.58
CA ILE A 135 -17.98 0.36 10.40
C ILE A 135 -17.64 1.56 11.29
N TRP A 136 -17.94 2.78 10.81
CA TRP A 136 -17.74 4.03 11.57
C TRP A 136 -18.60 4.06 12.82
N ASP A 137 -19.89 3.73 12.68
CA ASP A 137 -20.85 3.78 13.78
C ASP A 137 -20.60 2.69 14.85
N VAL A 138 -20.07 1.52 14.42
CA VAL A 138 -19.90 0.36 15.30
C VAL A 138 -18.56 0.38 16.05
N SER A 139 -17.51 1.03 15.51
CA SER A 139 -16.16 1.06 16.10
C SER A 139 -16.08 1.99 17.31
N ASP A 140 -15.23 1.67 18.29
CA ASP A 140 -15.04 2.51 19.48
C ASP A 140 -14.20 3.77 19.17
N TYR A 141 -13.27 3.65 18.22
CA TYR A 141 -12.41 4.73 17.72
C TYR A 141 -12.46 4.79 16.20
N GLN A 142 -12.37 6.00 15.65
CA GLN A 142 -12.53 6.24 14.22
C GLN A 142 -11.39 7.10 13.64
N VAL A 143 -10.92 6.75 12.44
CA VAL A 143 -9.95 7.52 11.66
C VAL A 143 -10.43 7.62 10.22
N ALA A 144 -10.72 8.83 9.76
CA ALA A 144 -11.15 9.09 8.39
C ALA A 144 -9.94 9.23 7.45
N CYS A 145 -9.99 8.58 6.29
CA CYS A 145 -8.93 8.69 5.28
C CYS A 145 -8.91 10.02 4.54
N TYR A 146 -10.03 10.73 4.47
CA TYR A 146 -10.20 11.99 3.74
C TYR A 146 -9.66 11.97 2.29
N ALA A 147 -9.71 10.81 1.64
CA ALA A 147 -9.26 10.64 0.25
C ALA A 147 -10.23 11.27 -0.77
N GLY A 148 -11.40 11.75 -0.32
CA GLY A 148 -12.48 12.17 -1.22
C GLY A 148 -13.10 10.99 -1.97
N VAL A 149 -13.98 11.28 -2.94
CA VAL A 149 -14.66 10.24 -3.72
C VAL A 149 -13.67 9.55 -4.66
N GLU A 150 -13.61 8.21 -4.60
CA GLU A 150 -12.81 7.36 -5.47
C GLU A 150 -13.73 6.49 -6.34
N ASN A 151 -13.84 6.84 -7.63
CA ASN A 151 -14.76 6.21 -8.58
C ASN A 151 -14.14 5.01 -9.31
N GLY A 152 -12.81 4.98 -9.48
CA GLY A 152 -12.10 3.83 -10.01
C GLY A 152 -12.26 2.62 -9.10
N ILE A 153 -12.47 1.42 -9.67
CA ILE A 153 -12.60 0.19 -8.87
C ILE A 153 -11.28 -0.14 -8.18
N ALA A 154 -10.16 -0.06 -8.90
CA ALA A 154 -8.83 -0.27 -8.33
C ALA A 154 -8.46 0.88 -7.37
N ALA A 155 -8.18 0.55 -6.12
CA ALA A 155 -7.80 1.53 -5.10
C ALA A 155 -6.49 2.24 -5.46
N THR A 156 -6.45 3.57 -5.31
CA THR A 156 -5.28 4.42 -5.57
C THR A 156 -5.07 5.41 -4.44
N LYS A 157 -5.77 6.52 -4.44
CA LYS A 157 -5.67 7.56 -3.42
C LYS A 157 -6.18 7.11 -2.05
N SER A 158 -7.16 6.22 -2.00
CA SER A 158 -7.61 5.62 -0.74
C SER A 158 -6.52 4.76 -0.09
N PHE A 159 -5.73 4.03 -0.88
CA PHE A 159 -4.61 3.24 -0.38
C PHE A 159 -3.52 4.14 0.25
N THR A 160 -3.07 5.18 -0.45
CA THR A 160 -2.07 6.11 0.09
C THR A 160 -2.58 6.89 1.30
N SER A 161 -3.88 7.23 1.33
CA SER A 161 -4.50 7.85 2.50
C SER A 161 -4.53 6.90 3.70
N GLN A 162 -4.85 5.61 3.51
CA GLN A 162 -4.76 4.60 4.56
C GLN A 162 -3.32 4.44 5.09
N MET A 163 -2.32 4.42 4.20
CA MET A 163 -0.90 4.41 4.62
C MET A 163 -0.59 5.62 5.51
N LEU A 164 -1.00 6.82 5.11
CA LEU A 164 -0.77 8.04 5.90
C LEU A 164 -1.45 7.97 7.27
N CYS A 165 -2.70 7.52 7.33
CA CYS A 165 -3.42 7.34 8.60
C CYS A 165 -2.69 6.37 9.54
N LEU A 166 -2.16 5.26 9.02
CA LEU A 166 -1.40 4.29 9.80
C LEU A 166 -0.07 4.86 10.33
N ILE A 167 0.60 5.71 9.53
CA ILE A 167 1.79 6.44 9.99
C ILE A 167 1.40 7.39 11.14
N LEU A 168 0.33 8.16 10.97
CA LEU A 168 -0.15 9.10 12.00
C LEU A 168 -0.56 8.38 13.29
N ILE A 169 -1.21 7.22 13.19
CA ILE A 169 -1.54 6.37 14.36
C ILE A 169 -0.25 5.92 15.05
N SER A 170 0.74 5.43 14.29
CA SER A 170 2.03 4.99 14.84
C SER A 170 2.75 6.10 15.59
N LEU A 171 2.76 7.30 15.01
CA LEU A 171 3.37 8.49 15.62
C LEU A 171 2.61 8.94 16.88
N LYS A 172 1.26 8.87 16.86
CA LYS A 172 0.45 9.22 18.03
C LYS A 172 0.68 8.29 19.20
N LEU A 173 0.85 6.99 18.94
CA LEU A 173 1.18 6.01 19.97
C LEU A 173 2.54 6.30 20.65
N VAL A 174 3.49 6.89 19.93
CA VAL A 174 4.83 7.26 20.45
C VAL A 174 4.82 8.63 21.13
N GLU A 175 3.99 9.58 20.69
CA GLU A 175 3.90 10.91 21.34
C GLU A 175 3.68 10.82 22.84
N ASN A 176 2.98 9.78 23.28
CA ASN A 176 2.69 9.55 24.69
C ASN A 176 3.88 8.95 25.47
N ILE A 177 5.01 8.61 24.82
CA ILE A 177 6.16 7.90 25.40
C ILE A 177 7.46 8.74 25.36
N GLU A 178 7.39 10.07 25.29
CA GLU A 178 8.54 11.00 25.38
C GLU A 178 9.62 10.97 24.27
N GLU A 179 9.47 10.25 23.15
CA GLU A 179 10.44 10.26 22.05
C GLU A 179 10.17 11.40 21.03
N LYS A 180 10.21 12.63 21.48
CA LYS A 180 9.91 13.84 20.68
C LYS A 180 10.76 14.01 19.41
N ASN A 181 11.99 13.53 19.40
CA ASN A 181 12.90 13.69 18.24
C ASN A 181 12.54 12.77 17.07
N ILE A 182 12.13 11.53 17.36
CA ILE A 182 11.71 10.57 16.33
C ILE A 182 10.43 11.07 15.66
N THR A 183 9.44 11.45 16.46
CA THR A 183 8.16 11.96 15.93
C THR A 183 8.34 13.20 15.07
N LYS A 184 9.26 14.11 15.43
CA LYS A 184 9.56 15.32 14.63
C LYS A 184 10.09 14.96 13.25
N SER A 185 11.12 14.11 13.17
CA SER A 185 11.73 13.71 11.90
C SER A 185 10.73 13.06 10.94
N TYR A 186 9.84 12.18 11.47
CA TYR A 186 8.77 11.60 10.66
C TYR A 186 7.74 12.64 10.20
N LYS A 187 7.30 13.56 11.07
CA LYS A 187 6.38 14.64 10.71
C LYS A 187 6.96 15.52 9.60
N ASP A 188 8.22 15.91 9.71
CA ASP A 188 8.91 16.69 8.67
C ASP A 188 8.89 15.94 7.32
N SER A 189 9.11 14.62 7.34
CA SER A 189 9.03 13.76 6.16
C SER A 189 7.64 13.74 5.54
N LEU A 190 6.57 13.73 6.37
CA LEU A 190 5.18 13.73 5.88
C LEU A 190 4.83 15.01 5.13
N PHE A 191 5.32 16.18 5.57
CA PHE A 191 5.07 17.45 4.87
C PHE A 191 5.75 17.54 3.51
N GLN A 192 6.76 16.71 3.26
CA GLN A 192 7.49 16.65 1.98
C GLN A 192 6.91 15.60 1.00
N LEU A 193 5.95 14.76 1.44
CA LEU A 193 5.31 13.74 0.59
C LEU A 193 4.72 14.28 -0.72
N PRO A 194 4.06 15.46 -0.75
CA PRO A 194 3.51 16.00 -2.00
C PRO A 194 4.58 16.13 -3.08
N ALA A 195 5.76 16.65 -2.75
CA ALA A 195 6.86 16.82 -3.71
C ALA A 195 7.39 15.48 -4.22
N ALA A 196 7.52 14.47 -3.35
CA ALA A 196 7.93 13.13 -3.75
C ALA A 196 6.90 12.47 -4.70
N ILE A 197 5.60 12.65 -4.43
CA ILE A 197 4.51 12.17 -5.27
C ILE A 197 4.53 12.88 -6.63
N GLU A 198 4.72 14.19 -6.69
CA GLU A 198 4.81 14.95 -7.93
C GLU A 198 5.97 14.48 -8.79
N LYS A 199 7.17 14.32 -8.21
CA LYS A 199 8.33 13.73 -8.90
C LYS A 199 8.03 12.33 -9.46
N ALA A 200 7.29 11.49 -8.70
CA ALA A 200 6.89 10.16 -9.17
C ALA A 200 5.91 10.24 -10.35
N LEU A 201 4.99 11.22 -10.36
CA LEU A 201 4.07 11.45 -11.47
C LEU A 201 4.79 11.85 -12.76
N GLU A 202 5.92 12.54 -12.68
CA GLU A 202 6.76 12.93 -13.83
C GLU A 202 7.40 11.73 -14.54
N LYS A 203 7.56 10.58 -13.87
CA LYS A 203 8.15 9.35 -14.44
C LYS A 203 7.26 8.67 -15.50
N ARG A 204 6.09 9.20 -15.75
CA ARG A 204 5.09 8.59 -16.66
C ARG A 204 5.65 8.24 -18.06
N LYS A 205 6.59 9.03 -18.61
CA LYS A 205 7.19 8.75 -19.92
C LYS A 205 8.03 7.46 -19.91
N GLU A 206 8.78 7.25 -18.86
CA GLU A 206 9.58 6.03 -18.64
C GLU A 206 8.67 4.82 -18.40
N ILE A 207 7.66 5.01 -17.57
CA ILE A 207 6.64 3.99 -17.25
C ILE A 207 5.90 3.54 -18.52
N LYS A 208 5.58 4.45 -19.45
CA LYS A 208 4.98 4.08 -20.75
C LYS A 208 5.88 3.19 -21.60
N LYS A 209 7.21 3.33 -21.52
CA LYS A 209 8.15 2.44 -22.21
C LYS A 209 8.11 1.05 -21.58
N LEU A 210 8.16 0.97 -20.26
CA LEU A 210 8.05 -0.29 -19.51
C LEU A 210 6.69 -0.97 -19.78
N ALA A 211 5.58 -0.25 -19.76
CA ALA A 211 4.24 -0.77 -20.02
C ALA A 211 4.10 -1.42 -21.41
N LYS A 212 4.82 -0.92 -22.44
CA LYS A 212 4.88 -1.56 -23.76
C LYS A 212 5.54 -2.94 -23.70
N LYS A 213 6.52 -3.12 -22.85
CA LYS A 213 7.19 -4.41 -22.61
C LYS A 213 6.24 -5.33 -21.82
N LEU A 214 5.71 -4.87 -20.69
CA LEU A 214 4.80 -5.64 -19.83
C LEU A 214 3.56 -6.14 -20.57
N ALA A 215 3.02 -5.34 -21.50
CA ALA A 215 1.87 -5.75 -22.29
C ALA A 215 2.11 -7.04 -23.08
N LYS A 216 3.35 -7.36 -23.45
CA LYS A 216 3.74 -8.53 -24.23
C LYS A 216 4.17 -9.72 -23.37
N GLU A 217 4.53 -9.50 -22.10
CA GLU A 217 5.07 -10.53 -21.23
C GLU A 217 3.94 -11.40 -20.64
N ASN A 218 4.23 -12.70 -20.46
CA ASN A 218 3.30 -13.64 -19.83
C ASN A 218 3.65 -13.91 -18.37
N VAL A 219 4.93 -13.82 -18.02
CA VAL A 219 5.42 -14.02 -16.66
C VAL A 219 5.95 -12.70 -16.13
N ILE A 220 5.30 -12.18 -15.12
CA ILE A 220 5.69 -10.94 -14.42
C ILE A 220 5.67 -11.23 -12.93
N VAL A 221 6.79 -11.02 -12.26
CA VAL A 221 6.93 -11.21 -10.82
C VAL A 221 7.44 -9.93 -10.19
N LEU A 222 6.76 -9.47 -9.14
CA LEU A 222 7.22 -8.35 -8.31
C LEU A 222 7.89 -8.92 -7.06
N THR A 223 9.16 -8.57 -6.85
CA THR A 223 9.87 -8.97 -5.64
C THR A 223 10.28 -7.76 -4.82
N ALA A 224 10.44 -7.96 -3.54
CA ALA A 224 10.93 -6.98 -2.59
C ALA A 224 11.35 -7.66 -1.27
N ASP A 225 11.98 -6.90 -0.39
CA ASP A 225 12.29 -7.32 0.97
C ASP A 225 11.68 -6.35 1.99
N GLY A 226 11.46 -6.81 3.24
CA GLY A 226 10.96 -6.00 4.35
C GLY A 226 9.66 -5.27 4.02
N ILE A 227 9.57 -4.01 4.42
CA ILE A 227 8.38 -3.15 4.25
C ILE A 227 7.97 -3.00 2.79
N SER A 228 8.92 -3.04 1.84
CA SER A 228 8.66 -2.94 0.40
C SER A 228 7.84 -4.11 -0.15
N TYR A 229 7.80 -5.26 0.54
CA TYR A 229 7.02 -6.41 0.10
C TYR A 229 5.51 -6.14 0.05
N SER A 230 5.01 -5.32 0.97
CA SER A 230 3.61 -4.90 0.94
C SER A 230 3.28 -4.09 -0.32
N LEU A 231 4.23 -3.26 -0.78
CA LEU A 231 4.11 -2.51 -2.02
C LEU A 231 4.17 -3.43 -3.25
N ALA A 232 5.02 -4.45 -3.22
CA ALA A 232 5.07 -5.45 -4.29
C ALA A 232 3.74 -6.20 -4.42
N LYS A 233 3.10 -6.58 -3.30
CA LYS A 233 1.77 -7.19 -3.29
C LYS A 233 0.71 -6.25 -3.86
N GLU A 234 0.71 -4.98 -3.44
CA GLU A 234 -0.24 -3.99 -3.94
C GLU A 234 -0.04 -3.70 -5.44
N GLY A 235 1.20 -3.50 -5.88
CA GLY A 235 1.53 -3.32 -7.30
C GLY A 235 1.08 -4.50 -8.17
N ALA A 236 1.34 -5.73 -7.72
CA ALA A 236 0.89 -6.94 -8.41
C ALA A 236 -0.65 -7.00 -8.48
N LEU A 237 -1.35 -6.66 -7.40
CA LEU A 237 -2.81 -6.60 -7.37
C LEU A 237 -3.33 -5.55 -8.36
N LYS A 238 -2.80 -4.33 -8.34
CA LYS A 238 -3.22 -3.24 -9.24
C LYS A 238 -3.03 -3.61 -10.72
N ILE A 239 -1.87 -4.17 -11.07
CA ILE A 239 -1.64 -4.60 -12.46
C ILE A 239 -2.57 -5.75 -12.83
N LYS A 240 -2.81 -6.71 -11.94
CA LYS A 240 -3.73 -7.84 -12.16
C LYS A 240 -5.17 -7.35 -12.41
N GLU A 241 -5.70 -6.51 -11.54
CA GLU A 241 -7.07 -5.98 -11.62
C GLU A 241 -7.32 -5.21 -12.90
N THR A 242 -6.37 -4.38 -13.32
CA THR A 242 -6.56 -3.46 -14.45
C THR A 242 -6.18 -4.07 -15.80
N SER A 243 -5.21 -4.98 -15.84
CA SER A 243 -4.66 -5.55 -17.08
C SER A 243 -5.08 -7.00 -17.35
N TYR A 244 -5.60 -7.71 -16.34
CA TYR A 244 -5.93 -9.14 -16.34
C TYR A 244 -4.75 -10.08 -16.57
N LYS A 245 -3.53 -9.57 -16.34
CA LYS A 245 -2.33 -10.40 -16.41
C LYS A 245 -2.17 -11.25 -15.14
N ASN A 246 -1.66 -12.46 -15.30
CA ASN A 246 -1.29 -13.28 -14.16
C ASN A 246 0.06 -12.81 -13.61
N ILE A 247 0.01 -12.11 -12.51
CA ILE A 247 1.17 -11.50 -11.84
C ILE A 247 1.22 -11.97 -10.41
N SER A 248 2.41 -12.26 -9.91
CA SER A 248 2.65 -12.64 -8.52
C SER A 248 3.57 -11.65 -7.82
N ALA A 249 3.53 -11.65 -6.48
CA ALA A 249 4.50 -10.98 -5.65
C ALA A 249 5.16 -11.98 -4.70
N ALA A 250 6.46 -11.82 -4.45
CA ALA A 250 7.23 -12.67 -3.56
C ALA A 250 8.27 -11.87 -2.79
N ILE A 251 8.64 -12.34 -1.60
CA ILE A 251 9.85 -11.90 -0.91
C ILE A 251 11.04 -12.44 -1.70
N LEU A 252 12.05 -11.61 -2.02
CA LEU A 252 13.14 -12.03 -2.89
C LEU A 252 13.89 -13.25 -2.36
N GLY A 253 14.14 -13.29 -1.04
CA GLY A 253 14.79 -14.44 -0.42
C GLY A 253 13.99 -15.72 -0.61
N GLU A 254 12.67 -15.70 -0.38
CA GLU A 254 11.78 -16.84 -0.56
C GLU A 254 11.60 -17.24 -2.03
N PHE A 255 11.66 -16.24 -2.92
CA PHE A 255 11.57 -16.49 -4.37
C PHE A 255 12.67 -17.42 -4.86
N MET A 256 13.85 -17.38 -4.25
CA MET A 256 14.97 -18.28 -4.56
C MET A 256 14.69 -19.76 -4.18
N HIS A 257 13.72 -20.03 -3.30
CA HIS A 257 13.36 -21.38 -2.86
C HIS A 257 12.32 -22.05 -3.77
N GLY A 258 12.62 -22.12 -5.08
CA GLY A 258 11.83 -22.83 -6.10
C GLY A 258 10.95 -21.95 -6.96
N HIS A 259 10.44 -20.83 -6.45
CA HIS A 259 9.59 -19.91 -7.24
C HIS A 259 10.32 -19.30 -8.45
N VAL A 260 11.65 -19.18 -8.40
CA VAL A 260 12.50 -18.68 -9.47
C VAL A 260 12.40 -19.52 -10.76
N ALA A 261 11.94 -20.76 -10.69
CA ALA A 261 11.80 -21.68 -11.83
C ALA A 261 10.84 -21.19 -12.92
N VAL A 262 9.96 -20.22 -12.63
CA VAL A 262 9.05 -19.62 -13.62
C VAL A 262 9.76 -18.63 -14.54
N LEU A 263 10.99 -18.21 -14.20
CA LEU A 263 11.73 -17.21 -14.94
C LEU A 263 12.39 -17.78 -16.19
N ASN A 264 12.46 -16.94 -17.20
CA ASN A 264 13.21 -17.12 -18.44
C ASN A 264 13.46 -15.75 -19.10
N ASN A 265 14.11 -15.72 -20.25
CA ASN A 265 14.42 -14.48 -20.97
C ASN A 265 13.20 -13.73 -21.55
N LYS A 266 11.98 -14.28 -21.41
CA LYS A 266 10.69 -13.64 -21.75
C LYS A 266 9.91 -13.26 -20.50
N ALA A 267 10.48 -13.40 -19.31
CA ALA A 267 9.88 -12.97 -18.06
C ALA A 267 10.34 -11.56 -17.68
N THR A 268 9.55 -10.88 -16.88
CA THR A 268 9.93 -9.62 -16.22
C THR A 268 9.95 -9.82 -14.71
N LEU A 269 11.08 -9.51 -14.09
CA LEU A 269 11.27 -9.50 -12.66
C LEU A 269 11.43 -8.06 -12.18
N PHE A 270 10.58 -7.67 -11.23
CA PHE A 270 10.73 -6.41 -10.51
C PHE A 270 11.46 -6.65 -9.19
N PHE A 271 12.25 -5.67 -8.78
CA PHE A 271 12.67 -5.52 -7.40
C PHE A 271 12.30 -4.11 -6.92
N ILE A 272 11.56 -4.02 -5.82
CA ILE A 272 11.07 -2.77 -5.24
C ILE A 272 11.88 -2.49 -3.99
N SER A 273 12.53 -1.33 -3.95
CA SER A 273 13.39 -0.91 -2.84
C SER A 273 13.02 0.49 -2.33
N VAL A 274 13.03 0.66 -1.03
CA VAL A 274 12.84 1.97 -0.37
C VAL A 274 14.10 2.42 0.35
N ASP A 275 14.98 1.48 0.65
CA ASP A 275 16.28 1.69 1.30
C ASP A 275 17.41 1.17 0.45
N LYS A 276 18.63 1.26 0.96
CA LYS A 276 19.81 0.64 0.36
C LYS A 276 19.60 -0.87 0.18
N ILE A 277 19.80 -1.35 -1.04
CA ILE A 277 19.67 -2.78 -1.35
C ILE A 277 20.77 -3.57 -0.62
N SER A 278 20.38 -4.61 0.11
CA SER A 278 21.32 -5.45 0.85
C SER A 278 22.24 -6.25 -0.08
N GLU A 279 23.46 -6.58 0.37
CA GLU A 279 24.39 -7.43 -0.38
C GLU A 279 23.76 -8.79 -0.75
N ARG A 280 22.94 -9.36 0.14
CA ARG A 280 22.21 -10.61 -0.14
C ARG A 280 21.27 -10.44 -1.32
N SER A 281 20.51 -9.35 -1.35
CA SER A 281 19.54 -9.07 -2.42
C SER A 281 20.26 -8.78 -3.73
N ILE A 282 21.39 -8.03 -3.69
CA ILE A 282 22.26 -7.79 -4.85
C ILE A 282 22.75 -9.11 -5.45
N ASN A 283 23.28 -10.00 -4.61
CA ASN A 283 23.79 -11.30 -5.07
C ASN A 283 22.68 -12.15 -5.69
N ASN A 284 21.48 -12.19 -5.06
CA ASN A 284 20.33 -12.91 -5.60
C ASN A 284 19.88 -12.36 -6.96
N LEU A 285 19.77 -11.04 -7.09
CA LEU A 285 19.36 -10.40 -8.36
C LEU A 285 20.37 -10.63 -9.48
N ASN A 286 21.68 -10.52 -9.19
CA ASN A 286 22.73 -10.80 -10.15
C ASN A 286 22.75 -12.28 -10.57
N LYS A 287 22.55 -13.20 -9.61
CA LYS A 287 22.41 -14.63 -9.91
C LYS A 287 21.20 -14.90 -10.81
N ILE A 288 20.04 -14.36 -10.49
CA ILE A 288 18.83 -14.49 -11.33
C ILE A 288 19.10 -13.94 -12.72
N LYS A 289 19.75 -12.76 -12.84
CA LYS A 289 20.07 -12.16 -14.13
C LYS A 289 21.02 -13.03 -14.94
N SER A 290 22.02 -13.64 -14.31
CA SER A 290 22.95 -14.58 -14.96
C SER A 290 22.27 -15.87 -15.42
N ASP A 291 21.48 -16.50 -14.54
CA ASP A 291 20.97 -17.87 -14.77
C ASP A 291 19.74 -17.88 -15.70
N TYR A 292 18.85 -16.87 -15.63
CA TYR A 292 17.56 -16.85 -16.31
C TYR A 292 17.42 -15.71 -17.32
N ASN A 293 18.23 -14.67 -17.19
CA ASN A 293 18.24 -13.45 -18.01
C ASN A 293 16.83 -12.82 -18.22
N PRO A 294 16.00 -12.63 -17.16
CA PRO A 294 14.75 -11.93 -17.29
C PRO A 294 14.98 -10.44 -17.58
N THR A 295 13.95 -9.74 -18.04
CA THR A 295 13.94 -8.27 -17.98
C THR A 295 13.89 -7.85 -16.51
N LEU A 296 14.98 -7.25 -16.02
CA LEU A 296 15.09 -6.79 -14.62
C LEU A 296 14.66 -5.32 -14.52
N VAL A 297 13.70 -5.05 -13.63
CA VAL A 297 13.17 -3.73 -13.35
C VAL A 297 13.42 -3.39 -11.89
N ILE A 298 14.07 -2.28 -11.61
CA ILE A 298 14.22 -1.73 -10.26
C ILE A 298 13.29 -0.54 -10.10
N ILE A 299 12.50 -0.54 -9.01
CA ILE A 299 11.65 0.58 -8.59
C ILE A 299 12.20 1.13 -7.27
N GLY A 300 12.50 2.44 -7.24
CA GLY A 300 13.11 3.10 -6.08
C GLY A 300 14.62 2.96 -6.07
N ASN A 301 15.20 2.93 -4.88
CA ASN A 301 16.67 2.95 -4.71
C ASN A 301 17.37 1.81 -5.48
N GLY A 302 18.39 2.17 -6.23
CA GLY A 302 19.21 1.24 -6.99
C GLY A 302 20.53 0.87 -6.28
N SER A 303 21.37 0.16 -7.00
CA SER A 303 22.75 -0.14 -6.61
C SER A 303 23.64 -0.19 -7.85
N GLU A 304 24.82 0.39 -7.78
CA GLU A 304 25.83 0.33 -8.85
C GLU A 304 26.29 -1.12 -9.17
N LYS A 305 26.06 -2.02 -8.21
CA LYS A 305 26.38 -3.46 -8.35
C LYS A 305 25.31 -4.25 -9.14
N ILE A 306 24.20 -3.60 -9.55
CA ILE A 306 23.11 -4.22 -10.31
C ILE A 306 22.91 -3.41 -11.59
N ILE A 307 22.85 -4.10 -12.73
CA ILE A 307 22.55 -3.48 -14.03
C ILE A 307 21.14 -3.87 -14.45
N PRO A 308 20.10 -3.07 -14.15
CA PRO A 308 18.74 -3.35 -14.56
C PRO A 308 18.49 -2.95 -16.01
N ASP A 309 17.50 -3.58 -16.66
CA ASP A 309 17.02 -3.17 -17.98
C ASP A 309 16.14 -1.89 -17.89
N PHE A 310 15.48 -1.71 -16.74
CA PHE A 310 14.74 -0.49 -16.39
C PHE A 310 15.01 -0.13 -14.93
N HIS A 311 15.34 1.13 -14.70
CA HIS A 311 15.41 1.71 -13.37
C HIS A 311 14.48 2.93 -13.30
N ILE A 312 13.46 2.88 -12.45
CA ILE A 312 12.51 3.98 -12.24
C ILE A 312 12.63 4.41 -10.78
N ASP A 313 13.31 5.50 -10.58
CA ASP A 313 13.58 6.07 -9.26
C ASP A 313 13.14 7.53 -9.17
N VAL A 314 12.90 7.95 -7.95
CA VAL A 314 12.63 9.33 -7.55
C VAL A 314 13.60 9.64 -6.42
N GLU A 315 14.39 10.70 -6.59
CA GLU A 315 15.27 11.16 -5.53
C GLU A 315 14.45 11.61 -4.31
N CYS A 316 14.51 10.80 -3.28
CA CYS A 316 13.83 10.99 -2.00
C CYS A 316 14.85 11.12 -0.87
N GLU A 317 14.56 11.96 0.12
CA GLU A 317 15.46 12.20 1.25
C GLU A 317 15.37 11.09 2.31
N ASN A 318 14.28 10.34 2.34
CA ASN A 318 14.05 9.32 3.34
C ASN A 318 13.10 8.20 2.85
N GLU A 319 13.05 7.13 3.64
CA GLU A 319 12.25 5.93 3.38
C GLU A 319 10.75 6.23 3.19
N ILE A 320 10.17 7.13 3.99
CA ILE A 320 8.73 7.42 3.91
C ILE A 320 8.37 8.06 2.58
N GLN A 321 9.18 9.01 2.11
CA GLN A 321 9.00 9.61 0.79
C GLN A 321 9.13 8.56 -0.32
N GLN A 322 10.15 7.69 -0.22
CA GLN A 322 10.38 6.63 -1.20
C GLN A 322 9.23 5.62 -1.25
N LEU A 323 8.65 5.28 -0.10
CA LEU A 323 7.46 4.41 -0.02
C LEU A 323 6.29 4.99 -0.84
N PHE A 324 5.95 6.26 -0.63
CA PHE A 324 4.84 6.90 -1.36
C PHE A 324 5.15 7.08 -2.85
N ALA A 325 6.37 7.48 -3.20
CA ALA A 325 6.80 7.58 -4.59
C ALA A 325 6.69 6.24 -5.31
N ASN A 326 7.16 5.15 -4.70
CA ASN A 326 7.09 3.80 -5.27
C ASN A 326 5.64 3.34 -5.46
N VAL A 327 4.72 3.63 -4.53
CA VAL A 327 3.29 3.34 -4.68
C VAL A 327 2.72 4.03 -5.92
N VAL A 328 3.00 5.33 -6.08
CA VAL A 328 2.51 6.10 -7.23
C VAL A 328 3.10 5.58 -8.55
N ILE A 329 4.37 5.20 -8.58
CA ILE A 329 5.01 4.56 -9.75
C ILE A 329 4.29 3.24 -10.09
N LEU A 330 4.03 2.38 -9.09
CA LEU A 330 3.34 1.10 -9.31
C LEU A 330 1.90 1.28 -9.81
N GLN A 331 1.16 2.26 -9.29
CA GLN A 331 -0.17 2.63 -9.77
C GLN A 331 -0.13 3.12 -11.22
N GLN A 332 0.85 3.95 -11.59
CA GLN A 332 1.03 4.39 -12.97
C GLN A 332 1.42 3.22 -13.90
N ILE A 333 2.26 2.27 -13.44
CA ILE A 333 2.60 1.06 -14.22
C ILE A 333 1.33 0.25 -14.51
N ALA A 334 0.45 0.08 -13.51
CA ALA A 334 -0.82 -0.62 -13.67
C ALA A 334 -1.71 0.09 -14.71
N LEU A 335 -1.89 1.41 -14.55
CA LEU A 335 -2.66 2.25 -15.47
C LEU A 335 -2.13 2.14 -16.91
N GLU A 336 -0.85 2.42 -17.12
CA GLU A 336 -0.27 2.47 -18.47
C GLU A 336 -0.22 1.09 -19.15
N THR A 337 -0.03 0.01 -18.37
CA THR A 337 -0.10 -1.36 -18.89
C THR A 337 -1.51 -1.69 -19.37
N ALA A 338 -2.53 -1.34 -18.57
CA ALA A 338 -3.92 -1.55 -18.94
C ALA A 338 -4.35 -0.72 -20.16
N LEU A 339 -3.95 0.56 -20.22
CA LEU A 339 -4.20 1.43 -21.37
C LEU A 339 -3.51 0.88 -22.64
N LYS A 340 -2.30 0.35 -22.52
CA LYS A 340 -1.59 -0.28 -23.64
C LYS A 340 -2.31 -1.52 -24.15
N LEU A 341 -2.96 -2.27 -23.25
CA LEU A 341 -3.79 -3.43 -23.56
C LEU A 341 -5.23 -3.05 -23.94
N LYS A 342 -5.56 -1.74 -24.01
CA LYS A 342 -6.90 -1.22 -24.31
C LYS A 342 -7.96 -1.74 -23.34
N ARG A 343 -7.61 -1.89 -22.05
CA ARG A 343 -8.55 -2.31 -20.99
C ARG A 343 -9.30 -1.12 -20.42
N ASN A 344 -10.52 -1.35 -19.96
CA ASN A 344 -11.27 -0.37 -19.18
C ASN A 344 -10.76 -0.40 -17.73
N VAL A 345 -9.97 0.59 -17.34
CA VAL A 345 -9.34 0.65 -16.02
C VAL A 345 -10.30 1.11 -14.92
N ASP A 346 -11.33 1.86 -15.28
CA ASP A 346 -12.28 2.41 -14.31
C ASP A 346 -13.34 1.38 -13.91
N ASN A 347 -13.65 0.46 -14.82
CA ASN A 347 -14.62 -0.61 -14.59
C ASN A 347 -14.09 -1.95 -15.14
N PRO A 348 -13.10 -2.56 -14.48
CA PRO A 348 -12.57 -3.85 -14.88
C PRO A 348 -13.63 -4.95 -14.81
N LYS A 349 -13.61 -5.85 -15.79
CA LYS A 349 -14.60 -6.92 -15.90
C LYS A 349 -14.61 -7.83 -14.67
N GLY A 350 -15.80 -8.01 -14.08
CA GLY A 350 -16.02 -8.93 -12.95
C GLY A 350 -15.55 -8.42 -11.60
N LEU A 351 -15.13 -7.14 -11.51
CA LEU A 351 -14.76 -6.52 -10.24
C LEU A 351 -15.83 -5.52 -9.80
N HIS A 352 -15.96 -5.37 -8.49
CA HIS A 352 -16.85 -4.41 -7.83
C HIS A 352 -16.08 -3.60 -6.81
N LYS A 353 -16.44 -2.32 -6.62
CA LYS A 353 -15.77 -1.42 -5.65
C LYS A 353 -15.94 -1.93 -4.22
N VAL A 354 -17.06 -2.54 -3.90
CA VAL A 354 -17.38 -3.10 -2.59
C VAL A 354 -17.81 -4.54 -2.76
N VAL A 355 -17.23 -5.43 -1.98
CA VAL A 355 -17.64 -6.83 -1.90
C VAL A 355 -18.65 -6.96 -0.77
N ILE A 356 -19.92 -7.10 -1.13
CA ILE A 356 -21.04 -7.34 -0.21
C ILE A 356 -21.50 -8.78 -0.41
N ASP A 357 -21.46 -9.57 0.66
CA ASP A 357 -22.04 -10.89 0.68
C ASP A 357 -23.56 -10.77 0.72
N LYS A 358 -24.24 -11.20 -0.34
CA LYS A 358 -25.70 -11.17 -0.46
C LYS A 358 -26.39 -12.43 0.10
N SER A 359 -25.63 -13.33 0.70
CA SER A 359 -26.13 -14.61 1.24
C SER A 359 -26.60 -14.51 2.70
N ILE A 360 -27.13 -13.34 3.09
CA ILE A 360 -27.82 -13.14 4.37
C ILE A 360 -29.25 -12.67 4.09
#